data_9ea1502f66e14669ed33c3cc1b9cd186
#
_entry.id   9ea1502f66e14669ed33c3cc1b9cd186
#
_cell.length_a   1.000
_cell.length_b   1.000
_cell.length_c   1.000
_cell.angle_alpha   90.00
_cell.angle_beta   90.00
_cell.angle_gamma   90.00
#
_symmetry.space_group_name_H-M   'P 1'
#
loop_
_entity.id
_entity.type
_entity.pdbx_description
1 polymer ?
#
loop_
_entity_poly.entity_id
_entity_poly.type
_entity_poly.pdbx_seq_one_letter_code
_entity_poly.pdbx_strand_id
1 'polypeptide(L)'
;MPDHQQNEYIHYPPFRPSLRGCVGRDTRLAAAVYTCAVEAFFSISDNIYRSLVCKDCDTSLSDLFNELAETDLERFRLLEELFLALNDNKKLQTPCYPSRKRAPLSHHTQASFARTALWERRRTVDCFETLLGRTEDRVVRSVFSKILSTEHHLCRKLESFSKE
;
A
#
# COMPACT_ATOMS: atom_id res chain seq x y z
N MET A 1 34.45 -32.11 2.39
CA MET A 1 34.35 -30.81 3.02
C MET A 1 33.03 -30.19 2.53
N PRO A 2 32.06 -30.02 3.37
CA PRO A 2 30.78 -29.39 2.96
C PRO A 2 30.90 -27.87 3.00
N ASP A 3 30.51 -27.24 1.91
CA ASP A 3 30.42 -25.81 1.72
C ASP A 3 29.48 -25.16 2.76
N HIS A 4 30.03 -24.20 3.47
CA HIS A 4 29.26 -23.30 4.31
C HIS A 4 28.40 -22.39 3.42
N GLN A 5 27.14 -22.73 3.22
CA GLN A 5 26.12 -21.76 2.77
C GLN A 5 26.04 -20.65 3.81
N GLN A 6 26.61 -19.51 3.46
CA GLN A 6 26.37 -18.25 4.18
C GLN A 6 24.88 -17.92 4.08
N ASN A 7 24.19 -18.09 5.19
CA ASN A 7 22.83 -17.58 5.38
C ASN A 7 22.92 -16.06 5.33
N GLU A 8 22.61 -15.47 4.18
CA GLU A 8 22.38 -14.02 4.08
C GLU A 8 21.17 -13.67 4.92
N TYR A 9 21.43 -13.25 6.15
CA TYR A 9 20.41 -12.64 7.00
C TYR A 9 19.88 -11.42 6.29
N ILE A 10 18.61 -11.46 5.89
CA ILE A 10 17.86 -10.30 5.41
C ILE A 10 17.95 -9.25 6.51
N HIS A 11 18.73 -8.22 6.25
CA HIS A 11 18.91 -7.10 7.16
C HIS A 11 17.61 -6.29 7.15
N TYR A 12 16.71 -6.56 8.10
CA TYR A 12 15.57 -5.68 8.33
C TYR A 12 16.09 -4.28 8.69
N PRO A 13 15.58 -3.22 8.05
CA PRO A 13 16.01 -1.87 8.38
C PRO A 13 15.77 -1.57 9.87
N PRO A 14 16.63 -0.74 10.47
CA PRO A 14 16.61 -0.49 11.91
C PRO A 14 15.25 0.04 12.35
N PHE A 15 14.85 -0.45 13.51
CA PHE A 15 13.66 -0.13 14.28
C PHE A 15 13.20 1.34 14.07
N ARG A 16 12.06 1.53 13.38
CA ARG A 16 11.38 2.83 13.35
C ARG A 16 10.82 3.10 14.74
N PRO A 17 10.97 4.33 15.28
CA PRO A 17 10.36 4.67 16.55
C PRO A 17 8.86 4.38 16.48
N SER A 18 8.35 3.58 17.40
CA SER A 18 6.94 3.22 17.48
C SER A 18 6.08 4.48 17.65
N LEU A 19 5.00 4.61 16.91
CA LEU A 19 4.00 5.67 17.09
C LEU A 19 3.22 5.51 18.42
N ARG A 20 3.45 4.41 19.15
CA ARG A 20 2.81 4.12 20.43
C ARG A 20 3.11 5.21 21.44
N GLY A 21 2.06 5.71 22.07
CA GLY A 21 2.15 6.79 23.06
C GLY A 21 2.32 8.20 22.48
N CYS A 22 2.49 8.34 21.15
CA CYS A 22 2.55 9.64 20.47
C CYS A 22 1.19 10.12 19.96
N VAL A 23 0.19 9.24 19.92
CA VAL A 23 -1.16 9.48 19.36
C VAL A 23 -2.21 9.18 20.41
N GLY A 24 -3.21 10.07 20.55
CA GLY A 24 -4.37 9.85 21.40
C GLY A 24 -5.28 8.75 20.85
N ARG A 25 -6.00 8.08 21.75
CA ARG A 25 -7.00 7.07 21.36
C ARG A 25 -8.13 7.70 20.55
N ASP A 26 -8.38 7.19 19.35
CA ASP A 26 -9.50 7.54 18.49
C ASP A 26 -10.03 6.31 17.75
N THR A 27 -11.11 5.72 18.26
CA THR A 27 -11.67 4.48 17.72
C THR A 27 -12.34 4.66 16.36
N ARG A 28 -12.84 5.87 16.03
CA ARG A 28 -13.44 6.15 14.72
C ARG A 28 -12.36 6.26 13.66
N LEU A 29 -11.30 7.00 13.97
CA LEU A 29 -10.15 7.12 13.09
C LEU A 29 -9.45 5.76 12.94
N ALA A 30 -9.33 4.98 14.03
CA ALA A 30 -8.78 3.61 13.98
C ALA A 30 -9.56 2.71 13.02
N ALA A 31 -10.88 2.77 12.99
CA ALA A 31 -11.70 1.98 12.06
C ALA A 31 -11.44 2.37 10.59
N ALA A 32 -11.31 3.67 10.30
CA ALA A 32 -10.96 4.15 8.96
C ALA A 32 -9.55 3.73 8.55
N VAL A 33 -8.57 3.86 9.44
CA VAL A 33 -7.18 3.41 9.23
C VAL A 33 -7.13 1.90 8.98
N TYR A 34 -7.92 1.11 9.72
CA TYR A 34 -8.04 -0.32 9.49
C TYR A 34 -8.50 -0.63 8.07
N THR A 35 -9.55 0.03 7.59
CA THR A 35 -10.05 -0.15 6.21
C THR A 35 -8.97 0.15 5.18
N CYS A 36 -8.25 1.26 5.34
CA CYS A 36 -7.15 1.63 4.45
C CYS A 36 -5.97 0.62 4.50
N ALA A 37 -5.69 0.05 5.69
CA ALA A 37 -4.66 -0.99 5.83
C ALA A 37 -5.06 -2.28 5.11
N VAL A 38 -6.32 -2.70 5.21
CA VAL A 38 -6.87 -3.86 4.49
C VAL A 38 -6.79 -3.66 2.98
N GLU A 39 -7.16 -2.48 2.48
CA GLU A 39 -7.04 -2.15 1.05
C GLU A 39 -5.58 -2.19 0.59
N ALA A 40 -4.64 -1.64 1.35
CA ALA A 40 -3.21 -1.71 1.05
C ALA A 40 -2.71 -3.16 0.99
N PHE A 41 -3.12 -4.01 1.93
CA PHE A 41 -2.77 -5.43 1.96
C PHE A 41 -3.20 -6.17 0.69
N PHE A 42 -4.43 -5.96 0.22
CA PHE A 42 -4.90 -6.59 -1.01
C PHE A 42 -4.22 -6.03 -2.27
N SER A 43 -3.93 -4.73 -2.27
CA SER A 43 -3.26 -4.06 -3.39
C SER A 43 -1.85 -4.61 -3.64
N ILE A 44 -1.12 -5.04 -2.60
CA ILE A 44 0.19 -5.70 -2.74
C ILE A 44 0.08 -6.91 -3.67
N SER A 45 -0.84 -7.81 -3.38
CA SER A 45 -1.04 -9.04 -4.17
C SER A 45 -1.47 -8.74 -5.61
N ASP A 46 -2.37 -7.77 -5.80
CA ASP A 46 -2.85 -7.38 -7.12
C ASP A 46 -1.73 -6.77 -7.97
N ASN A 47 -0.86 -5.95 -7.39
CA ASN A 47 0.25 -5.34 -8.10
C ASN A 47 1.37 -6.33 -8.41
N ILE A 48 1.69 -7.26 -7.51
CA ILE A 48 2.61 -8.38 -7.83
C ILE A 48 2.08 -9.18 -9.03
N TYR A 49 0.79 -9.51 -9.03
CA TYR A 49 0.17 -10.22 -10.13
C TYR A 49 0.25 -9.45 -11.46
N ARG A 50 -0.08 -8.15 -11.46
CA ARG A 50 0.03 -7.27 -12.64
C ARG A 50 1.47 -7.20 -13.15
N SER A 51 2.46 -7.11 -12.27
CA SER A 51 3.87 -7.14 -12.62
C SER A 51 4.24 -8.42 -13.36
N LEU A 52 3.84 -9.58 -12.84
CA LEU A 52 4.13 -10.87 -13.47
C LEU A 52 3.49 -11.00 -14.85
N VAL A 53 2.27 -10.50 -15.03
CA VAL A 53 1.59 -10.53 -16.34
C VAL A 53 2.23 -9.59 -17.35
N CYS A 54 2.73 -8.43 -16.92
CA CYS A 54 3.37 -7.46 -17.82
C CYS A 54 4.81 -7.81 -18.17
N LYS A 55 5.46 -8.69 -17.42
CA LYS A 55 6.91 -8.95 -17.48
C LYS A 55 7.44 -9.24 -18.89
N ASP A 56 6.70 -10.03 -19.65
CA ASP A 56 7.16 -10.49 -20.98
C ASP A 56 6.78 -9.50 -22.11
N CYS A 57 5.91 -8.54 -21.83
CA CYS A 57 5.38 -7.62 -22.83
C CYS A 57 5.84 -6.17 -22.64
N ASP A 58 5.98 -5.72 -21.39
CA ASP A 58 6.40 -4.36 -21.02
C ASP A 58 7.14 -4.39 -19.68
N THR A 59 8.46 -4.44 -19.75
CA THR A 59 9.32 -4.47 -18.56
C THR A 59 9.17 -3.22 -17.72
N SER A 60 9.02 -2.04 -18.33
CA SER A 60 8.88 -0.76 -17.61
C SER A 60 7.59 -0.73 -16.80
N LEU A 61 6.48 -1.22 -17.35
CA LEU A 61 5.22 -1.32 -16.64
C LEU A 61 5.27 -2.41 -15.56
N SER A 62 5.97 -3.53 -15.82
CA SER A 62 6.21 -4.57 -14.82
C SER A 62 6.98 -4.01 -13.62
N ASP A 63 8.06 -3.25 -13.85
CA ASP A 63 8.87 -2.61 -12.81
C ASP A 63 8.04 -1.60 -12.01
N LEU A 64 7.17 -0.82 -12.68
CA LEU A 64 6.26 0.09 -12.00
C LEU A 64 5.29 -0.66 -11.08
N PHE A 65 4.73 -1.80 -11.50
CA PHE A 65 3.85 -2.60 -10.65
C PHE A 65 4.58 -3.21 -9.45
N ASN A 66 5.86 -3.58 -9.58
CA ASN A 66 6.68 -3.98 -8.43
C ASN A 66 6.89 -2.81 -7.46
N GLU A 67 7.20 -1.61 -7.96
CA GLU A 67 7.30 -0.40 -7.13
C GLU A 67 5.99 -0.09 -6.41
N LEU A 68 4.84 -0.26 -7.08
CA LEU A 68 3.52 -0.11 -6.47
C LEU A 68 3.30 -1.12 -5.33
N ALA A 69 3.69 -2.38 -5.52
CA ALA A 69 3.57 -3.41 -4.49
C ALA A 69 4.45 -3.11 -3.26
N GLU A 70 5.69 -2.68 -3.47
CA GLU A 70 6.61 -2.28 -2.39
C GLU A 70 6.06 -1.07 -1.61
N THR A 71 5.53 -0.08 -2.33
CA THR A 71 4.91 1.10 -1.72
C THR A 71 3.67 0.73 -0.91
N ASP A 72 2.85 -0.19 -1.40
CA ASP A 72 1.67 -0.68 -0.67
C ASP A 72 2.06 -1.43 0.59
N LEU A 73 3.14 -2.19 0.56
CA LEU A 73 3.68 -2.85 1.75
C LEU A 73 4.16 -1.83 2.79
N GLU A 74 4.83 -0.76 2.37
CA GLU A 74 5.24 0.33 3.28
C GLU A 74 4.02 1.05 3.84
N ARG A 75 3.04 1.36 3.01
CA ARG A 75 1.77 1.96 3.42
C ARG A 75 1.04 1.09 4.42
N PHE A 76 0.93 -0.21 4.17
CA PHE A 76 0.32 -1.17 5.09
C PHE A 76 1.00 -1.14 6.47
N ARG A 77 2.33 -1.18 6.53
CA ARG A 77 3.09 -1.13 7.79
C ARG A 77 2.86 0.17 8.56
N LEU A 78 2.86 1.32 7.87
CA LEU A 78 2.58 2.62 8.51
C LEU A 78 1.16 2.67 9.09
N LEU A 79 0.18 2.12 8.37
CA LEU A 79 -1.21 2.10 8.81
C LEU A 79 -1.44 1.10 9.94
N GLU A 80 -0.74 -0.04 9.95
CA GLU A 80 -0.76 -0.98 11.07
C GLU A 80 -0.24 -0.33 12.35
N GLU A 81 0.92 0.33 12.30
CA GLU A 81 1.49 1.06 13.44
C GLU A 81 0.54 2.14 13.95
N LEU A 82 -0.08 2.91 13.03
CA LEU A 82 -1.03 3.95 13.38
C LEU A 82 -2.30 3.36 13.99
N PHE A 83 -2.82 2.27 13.44
CA PHE A 83 -3.98 1.58 13.99
C PHE A 83 -3.74 1.11 15.43
N LEU A 84 -2.58 0.49 15.69
CA LEU A 84 -2.19 0.03 17.03
C LEU A 84 -2.13 1.21 18.01
N ALA A 85 -1.56 2.35 17.58
CA ALA A 85 -1.47 3.54 18.40
C ALA A 85 -2.85 4.14 18.74
N LEU A 86 -3.77 4.17 17.77
CA LEU A 86 -5.12 4.70 17.92
C LEU A 86 -6.08 3.78 18.71
N ASN A 87 -5.79 2.48 18.76
CA ASN A 87 -6.69 1.45 19.30
C ASN A 87 -6.13 0.71 20.52
N ASP A 88 -5.37 1.40 21.38
CA ASP A 88 -4.79 0.84 22.61
C ASP A 88 -4.01 -0.49 22.39
N ASN A 89 -3.26 -0.58 21.30
CA ASN A 89 -2.46 -1.77 20.95
C ASN A 89 -3.26 -3.07 20.71
N LYS A 90 -4.55 -2.99 20.43
CA LYS A 90 -5.31 -4.14 19.94
C LYS A 90 -4.82 -4.50 18.55
N LYS A 91 -4.41 -5.75 18.38
CA LYS A 91 -3.85 -6.24 17.09
C LYS A 91 -4.85 -6.10 15.95
N LEU A 92 -4.32 -5.77 14.78
CA LEU A 92 -5.05 -5.85 13.51
C LEU A 92 -5.45 -7.33 13.30
N GLN A 93 -6.73 -7.57 13.06
CA GLN A 93 -7.19 -8.92 12.69
C GLN A 93 -6.76 -9.19 11.26
N THR A 94 -6.31 -10.42 10.98
CA THR A 94 -5.98 -10.84 9.63
C THR A 94 -7.21 -10.66 8.74
N PRO A 95 -7.13 -9.87 7.65
CA PRO A 95 -8.26 -9.68 6.76
C PRO A 95 -8.67 -11.02 6.13
N CYS A 96 -9.96 -11.37 6.24
CA CYS A 96 -10.49 -12.45 5.44
C CYS A 96 -10.46 -12.03 3.97
N TYR A 97 -9.87 -12.84 3.11
CA TYR A 97 -9.89 -12.61 1.68
C TYR A 97 -11.35 -12.60 1.20
N PRO A 98 -11.91 -11.48 0.73
CA PRO A 98 -13.15 -11.56 0.00
C PRO A 98 -12.86 -12.39 -1.25
N SER A 99 -13.71 -13.34 -1.58
CA SER A 99 -13.59 -14.10 -2.83
C SER A 99 -13.87 -13.15 -4.00
N ARG A 100 -12.87 -12.32 -4.34
CA ARG A 100 -12.92 -11.50 -5.54
C ARG A 100 -12.81 -12.44 -6.72
N LYS A 101 -13.91 -12.61 -7.46
CA LYS A 101 -13.85 -13.20 -8.79
C LYS A 101 -12.94 -12.28 -9.62
N ARG A 102 -11.68 -12.70 -9.82
CA ARG A 102 -10.80 -12.02 -10.76
C ARG A 102 -11.41 -12.16 -12.14
N ALA A 103 -11.54 -11.03 -12.85
CA ALA A 103 -11.96 -11.08 -14.24
C ALA A 103 -10.96 -11.94 -15.05
N PRO A 104 -11.43 -12.76 -16.01
CA PRO A 104 -10.53 -13.54 -16.84
C PRO A 104 -9.50 -12.65 -17.53
N LEU A 105 -8.25 -13.07 -17.55
CA LEU A 105 -7.10 -12.36 -18.13
C LEU A 105 -7.23 -12.04 -19.63
N SER A 106 -8.08 -12.74 -20.34
CA SER A 106 -8.19 -12.72 -21.81
C SER A 106 -8.56 -11.37 -22.43
N HIS A 107 -8.92 -10.36 -21.62
CA HIS A 107 -9.37 -9.04 -22.10
C HIS A 107 -8.64 -7.85 -21.51
N HIS A 108 -7.56 -8.07 -20.71
CA HIS A 108 -6.82 -6.95 -20.12
C HIS A 108 -5.59 -6.61 -20.97
N THR A 109 -5.62 -5.44 -21.60
CA THR A 109 -4.43 -4.82 -22.18
C THR A 109 -3.57 -4.20 -21.09
N GLN A 110 -2.29 -3.97 -21.35
CA GLN A 110 -1.36 -3.27 -20.45
C GLN A 110 -1.90 -1.90 -20.03
N ALA A 111 -2.41 -1.13 -20.99
CA ALA A 111 -3.07 0.15 -20.74
C ALA A 111 -4.31 0.02 -19.84
N SER A 112 -5.03 -1.09 -19.91
CA SER A 112 -6.16 -1.39 -19.01
C SER A 112 -5.69 -1.58 -17.57
N PHE A 113 -4.58 -2.28 -17.35
CA PHE A 113 -4.00 -2.43 -16.01
C PHE A 113 -3.52 -1.09 -15.44
N ALA A 114 -2.83 -0.28 -16.25
CA ALA A 114 -2.38 1.03 -15.82
C ALA A 114 -3.55 1.96 -15.47
N ARG A 115 -4.62 1.99 -16.29
CA ARG A 115 -5.83 2.77 -16.00
C ARG A 115 -6.54 2.33 -14.72
N THR A 116 -6.66 1.02 -14.51
CA THR A 116 -7.27 0.47 -13.29
C THR A 116 -6.44 0.85 -12.07
N ALA A 117 -5.12 0.67 -12.12
CA ALA A 117 -4.23 1.05 -11.03
C ALA A 117 -4.28 2.56 -10.75
N LEU A 118 -4.32 3.41 -11.78
CA LEU A 118 -4.45 4.85 -11.63
C LEU A 118 -5.76 5.24 -10.95
N TRP A 119 -6.87 4.61 -11.32
CA TRP A 119 -8.16 4.84 -10.67
C TRP A 119 -8.14 4.43 -9.19
N GLU A 120 -7.56 3.27 -8.86
CA GLU A 120 -7.40 2.79 -7.48
C GLU A 120 -6.54 3.77 -6.66
N ARG A 121 -5.44 4.28 -7.23
CA ARG A 121 -4.57 5.26 -6.55
C ARG A 121 -5.27 6.61 -6.31
N ARG A 122 -6.02 7.11 -7.26
CA ARG A 122 -6.82 8.34 -7.10
C ARG A 122 -7.85 8.19 -5.97
N ARG A 123 -8.53 7.06 -5.87
CA ARG A 123 -9.41 6.76 -4.73
C ARG A 123 -8.66 6.76 -3.40
N THR A 124 -7.45 6.23 -3.38
CA THR A 124 -6.59 6.27 -2.19
C THR A 124 -6.25 7.72 -1.81
N VAL A 125 -5.89 8.57 -2.78
CA VAL A 125 -5.66 10.01 -2.56
C VAL A 125 -6.89 10.67 -1.94
N ASP A 126 -8.05 10.52 -2.55
CA ASP A 126 -9.31 11.11 -2.06
C ASP A 126 -9.64 10.67 -0.62
N CYS A 127 -9.39 9.39 -0.31
CA CYS A 127 -9.57 8.84 1.03
C CYS A 127 -8.65 9.54 2.04
N PHE A 128 -7.35 9.62 1.77
CA PHE A 128 -6.39 10.22 2.70
C PHE A 128 -6.53 11.74 2.81
N GLU A 129 -6.92 12.45 1.76
CA GLU A 129 -7.27 13.88 1.83
C GLU A 129 -8.48 14.08 2.78
N THR A 130 -9.49 13.22 2.68
CA THR A 130 -10.64 13.25 3.58
C THR A 130 -10.24 12.99 5.03
N LEU A 131 -9.39 11.97 5.28
CA LEU A 131 -8.91 11.64 6.62
C LEU A 131 -8.03 12.75 7.20
N LEU A 132 -7.18 13.37 6.38
CA LEU A 132 -6.34 14.49 6.78
C LEU A 132 -7.17 15.69 7.23
N GLY A 133 -8.31 15.93 6.59
CA GLY A 133 -9.26 16.99 6.99
C GLY A 133 -10.03 16.69 8.28
N ARG A 134 -10.02 15.46 8.77
CA ARG A 134 -10.76 15.02 9.96
C ARG A 134 -9.93 14.90 11.23
N THR A 135 -8.63 15.11 11.16
CA THR A 135 -7.73 14.95 12.31
C THR A 135 -6.89 16.20 12.56
N GLU A 136 -6.79 16.59 13.82
CA GLU A 136 -5.90 17.67 14.30
C GLU A 136 -4.58 17.12 14.86
N ASP A 137 -4.49 15.81 15.07
CA ASP A 137 -3.29 15.19 15.62
C ASP A 137 -2.10 15.33 14.65
N ARG A 138 -1.01 15.95 15.11
CA ARG A 138 0.15 16.25 14.27
C ARG A 138 0.85 15.02 13.75
N VAL A 139 0.91 13.95 14.54
CA VAL A 139 1.57 12.69 14.15
C VAL A 139 0.75 12.00 13.08
N VAL A 140 -0.57 11.89 13.27
CA VAL A 140 -1.49 11.32 12.29
C VAL A 140 -1.43 12.10 10.98
N ARG A 141 -1.46 13.44 11.05
CA ARG A 141 -1.35 14.32 9.88
C ARG A 141 -0.05 14.09 9.13
N SER A 142 1.07 13.92 9.85
CA SER A 142 2.37 13.64 9.24
C SER A 142 2.37 12.32 8.47
N VAL A 143 1.80 11.25 9.05
CA VAL A 143 1.66 9.95 8.39
C VAL A 143 0.82 10.06 7.12
N PHE A 144 -0.36 10.69 7.19
CA PHE A 144 -1.24 10.84 6.03
C PHE A 144 -0.60 11.71 4.94
N SER A 145 0.08 12.80 5.31
CA SER A 145 0.79 13.66 4.35
C SER A 145 1.91 12.91 3.62
N LYS A 146 2.64 12.04 4.33
CA LYS A 146 3.66 11.19 3.72
C LYS A 146 3.03 10.23 2.70
N ILE A 147 1.93 9.56 3.07
CA ILE A 147 1.20 8.66 2.16
C ILE A 147 0.72 9.43 0.94
N LEU A 148 0.07 10.59 1.12
CA LEU A 148 -0.43 11.42 0.01
C LEU A 148 0.67 11.84 -0.96
N SER A 149 1.83 12.28 -0.44
CA SER A 149 2.96 12.67 -1.29
C SER A 149 3.42 11.51 -2.19
N THR A 150 3.47 10.31 -1.64
CA THR A 150 3.86 9.10 -2.38
C THR A 150 2.79 8.72 -3.41
N GLU A 151 1.51 8.72 -3.04
CA GLU A 151 0.40 8.40 -3.94
C GLU A 151 0.30 9.38 -5.13
N HIS A 152 0.48 10.67 -4.90
CA HIS A 152 0.53 11.67 -5.99
C HIS A 152 1.69 11.42 -6.96
N HIS A 153 2.86 11.00 -6.44
CA HIS A 153 3.99 10.64 -7.29
C HIS A 153 3.68 9.42 -8.17
N LEU A 154 3.08 8.39 -7.59
CA LEU A 154 2.70 7.16 -8.30
C LEU A 154 1.58 7.40 -9.33
N CYS A 155 0.60 8.26 -9.02
CA CYS A 155 -0.42 8.67 -10.00
C CYS A 155 0.22 9.28 -11.24
N ARG A 156 1.18 10.20 -11.08
CA ARG A 156 1.90 10.81 -12.23
C ARG A 156 2.65 9.78 -13.06
N LYS A 157 3.30 8.79 -12.44
CA LYS A 157 3.95 7.70 -13.17
C LYS A 157 2.94 6.86 -13.96
N LEU A 158 1.83 6.47 -13.35
CA LEU A 158 0.78 5.69 -14.01
C LEU A 158 0.09 6.43 -15.16
N GLU A 159 -0.03 7.76 -15.08
CA GLU A 159 -0.61 8.58 -16.15
C GLU A 159 0.18 8.47 -17.45
N SER A 160 1.50 8.26 -17.40
CA SER A 160 2.31 8.08 -18.61
C SER A 160 1.98 6.79 -19.36
N PHE A 161 1.62 5.72 -18.64
CA PHE A 161 1.24 4.42 -19.21
C PHE A 161 -0.25 4.30 -19.56
N SER A 162 -1.09 5.19 -19.07
CA SER A 162 -2.55 5.12 -19.28
C SER A 162 -3.01 5.79 -20.59
N LYS A 163 -2.11 6.51 -21.26
CA LYS A 163 -2.41 7.29 -22.48
C LYS A 163 -2.22 6.49 -23.77
N GLU A 164 -1.60 5.33 -23.70
CA GLU A 164 -1.44 4.39 -24.81
C GLU A 164 -2.63 3.42 -24.91
#